data_56a5dd8b18a512ccfdf58726c2e85d2c
#
_entry.id   56a5dd8b18a512ccfdf58726c2e85d2c
#
_cell.length_a   1.000
_cell.length_b   1.000
_cell.length_c   1.000
_cell.angle_alpha   90.00
_cell.angle_beta   90.00
_cell.angle_gamma   90.00
#
_symmetry.space_group_name_H-M   'P 1'
#
loop_
_entity.id
_entity.type
_entity.pdbx_description
1 polymer ?
#
loop_
_entity_poly.entity_id
_entity_poly.type
_entity_poly.pdbx_seq_one_letter_code
_entity_poly.pdbx_strand_id
1 'polypeptide(L)'
;MIVKAAVKIMDLRQNKEWIIPCHRHCDAFYILKEFGYKKNVDYKEIAQGFLDEKEEFLDRVTAWKEAYKCRQIKMIDPSCHELFSEDLW
;
A
#
# COMPACT_ATOMS: atom_id res chain seq x y z
N MET A 1 5.74 11.23 -7.20
CA MET A 1 4.61 10.66 -7.95
C MET A 1 4.32 9.25 -7.47
N ILE A 2 3.07 8.93 -7.25
CA ILE A 2 2.66 7.59 -6.81
C ILE A 2 2.56 6.69 -8.04
N VAL A 3 3.20 5.53 -8.01
CA VAL A 3 3.24 4.61 -9.15
C VAL A 3 2.58 3.26 -8.88
N LYS A 4 2.52 2.82 -7.63
CA LYS A 4 1.91 1.54 -7.25
C LYS A 4 1.30 1.62 -5.87
N ALA A 5 0.27 0.82 -5.60
CA ALA A 5 -0.13 0.50 -4.25
C ALA A 5 0.87 -0.50 -3.66
N ALA A 6 0.95 -0.57 -2.34
CA ALA A 6 1.83 -1.50 -1.66
C ALA A 6 1.29 -1.85 -0.28
N VAL A 7 1.61 -3.05 0.18
CA VAL A 7 1.29 -3.50 1.54
C VAL A 7 2.57 -3.90 2.24
N LYS A 8 2.77 -3.35 3.44
CA LYS A 8 3.89 -3.73 4.29
C LYS A 8 3.39 -4.81 5.26
N ILE A 9 4.10 -5.92 5.29
CA ILE A 9 3.79 -7.04 6.18
C ILE A 9 5.00 -7.48 6.99
N MET A 10 4.75 -8.13 8.11
CA MET A 10 5.77 -8.87 8.85
C MET A 10 5.60 -10.35 8.51
N ASP A 11 6.60 -10.92 7.87
CA ASP A 11 6.66 -12.35 7.57
C ASP A 11 7.07 -13.11 8.85
N LEU A 12 6.12 -13.84 9.43
CA LEU A 12 6.35 -14.56 10.70
C LEU A 12 7.15 -15.84 10.49
N ARG A 13 7.21 -16.37 9.27
CA ARG A 13 8.03 -17.56 8.96
C ARG A 13 9.50 -17.21 8.91
N GLN A 14 9.85 -16.04 8.37
CA GLN A 14 11.23 -15.60 8.19
C GLN A 14 11.63 -14.49 9.17
N ASN A 15 10.70 -13.99 9.95
CA ASN A 15 10.89 -12.87 10.88
C ASN A 15 11.49 -11.66 10.17
N LYS A 16 10.86 -11.26 9.06
CA LYS A 16 11.34 -10.21 8.18
C LYS A 16 10.19 -9.39 7.63
N GLU A 17 10.40 -8.08 7.49
CA GLU A 17 9.42 -7.20 6.84
C GLU A 17 9.53 -7.31 5.32
N TRP A 18 8.36 -7.31 4.68
CA TRP A 18 8.25 -7.26 3.22
C TRP A 18 7.34 -6.11 2.81
N ILE A 19 7.68 -5.50 1.68
CA ILE A 19 6.81 -4.54 1.00
C ILE A 19 6.37 -5.21 -0.30
N ILE A 20 5.05 -5.43 -0.43
CA ILE A 20 4.48 -6.13 -1.58
C ILE A 20 3.83 -5.08 -2.48
N PRO A 21 4.40 -4.78 -3.65
CA PRO A 21 3.77 -3.88 -4.60
C PRO A 21 2.57 -4.55 -5.26
N CYS A 22 1.54 -3.76 -5.54
CA CYS A 22 0.31 -4.27 -6.13
C CYS A 22 -0.44 -3.15 -6.85
N HIS A 23 -1.41 -3.52 -7.69
CA HIS A 23 -2.29 -2.54 -8.32
C HIS A 23 -3.34 -2.04 -7.34
N ARG A 24 -3.96 -2.97 -6.64
CA ARG A 24 -4.90 -2.72 -5.54
C ARG A 24 -4.43 -3.44 -4.30
N HIS A 25 -4.69 -2.88 -3.11
CA HIS A 25 -4.22 -3.48 -1.85
C HIS A 25 -4.73 -4.90 -1.64
N CYS A 26 -5.95 -5.21 -2.06
CA CYS A 26 -6.50 -6.56 -1.94
C CYS A 26 -5.71 -7.60 -2.75
N ASP A 27 -5.05 -7.19 -3.83
CA ASP A 27 -4.25 -8.08 -4.67
C ASP A 27 -3.06 -8.66 -3.90
N ALA A 28 -2.46 -7.85 -3.01
CA ALA A 28 -1.34 -8.32 -2.19
C ALA A 28 -1.76 -9.47 -1.27
N PHE A 29 -2.93 -9.37 -0.66
CA PHE A 29 -3.45 -10.42 0.21
C PHE A 29 -3.81 -11.68 -0.57
N TYR A 30 -4.31 -11.51 -1.79
CA TYR A 30 -4.59 -12.62 -2.69
C TYR A 30 -3.31 -13.37 -3.05
N ILE A 31 -2.25 -12.64 -3.39
CA ILE A 31 -0.93 -13.21 -3.71
C ILE A 31 -0.40 -14.01 -2.52
N LEU A 32 -0.48 -13.46 -1.30
CA LEU A 32 -0.03 -14.15 -0.10
C LEU A 32 -0.79 -15.46 0.12
N LYS A 33 -2.10 -15.44 -0.12
CA LYS A 33 -2.93 -16.64 -0.03
C LYS A 33 -2.49 -17.70 -1.03
N GLU A 34 -2.19 -17.30 -2.27
CA GLU A 34 -1.71 -18.22 -3.30
C GLU A 34 -0.37 -18.87 -2.93
N PHE A 35 0.48 -18.17 -2.19
CA PHE A 35 1.73 -18.72 -1.67
C PHE A 35 1.56 -19.53 -0.38
N GLY A 36 0.31 -19.75 0.05
CA GLY A 36 0.03 -20.55 1.24
C GLY A 36 0.26 -19.81 2.56
N TYR A 37 0.32 -18.49 2.54
CA TYR A 37 0.45 -17.66 3.74
C TYR A 37 -0.93 -17.34 4.30
N LYS A 38 -1.12 -17.62 5.60
CA LYS A 38 -2.37 -17.28 6.30
C LYS A 38 -2.15 -16.04 7.15
N LYS A 39 -3.08 -15.09 7.04
CA LYS A 39 -3.05 -13.86 7.82
C LYS A 39 -3.11 -14.18 9.32
N ASN A 40 -2.30 -13.48 10.11
CA ASN A 40 -2.16 -13.64 11.56
C ASN A 40 -1.58 -14.98 12.00
N VAL A 41 -1.19 -15.85 11.08
CA VAL A 41 -0.48 -17.11 11.33
C VAL A 41 0.92 -17.04 10.72
N ASP A 42 0.98 -16.75 9.43
CA ASP A 42 2.23 -16.74 8.68
C ASP A 42 2.74 -15.31 8.44
N TYR A 43 1.86 -14.33 8.51
CA TYR A 43 2.22 -12.92 8.40
C TYR A 43 1.24 -12.03 9.16
N LYS A 44 1.70 -10.81 9.47
CA LYS A 44 0.86 -9.73 10.00
C LYS A 44 0.91 -8.54 9.07
N GLU A 45 -0.24 -7.90 8.83
CA GLU A 45 -0.29 -6.64 8.11
C GLU A 45 0.24 -5.53 9.02
N ILE A 46 1.22 -4.77 8.54
CA ILE A 46 1.75 -3.62 9.26
C ILE A 46 1.07 -2.35 8.78
N ALA A 47 1.04 -2.14 7.46
CA ALA A 47 0.47 -0.94 6.88
C ALA A 47 0.09 -1.18 5.42
N GLN A 48 -0.93 -0.46 4.97
CA GLN A 48 -1.25 -0.33 3.55
C GLN A 48 -0.79 1.06 3.11
N GLY A 49 -0.13 1.14 1.98
CA GLY A 49 0.39 2.39 1.47
C GLY A 49 0.65 2.33 -0.02
N PHE A 50 1.69 3.04 -0.44
CA PHE A 50 2.01 3.21 -1.86
C PHE A 50 3.51 3.28 -2.06
N LEU A 51 3.94 3.09 -3.30
CA LEU A 51 5.31 3.33 -3.71
C LEU A 51 5.35 4.51 -4.67
N ASP A 52 6.35 5.37 -4.49
CA ASP A 52 6.62 6.45 -5.43
C ASP A 52 7.56 5.98 -6.56
N GLU A 53 7.96 6.90 -7.44
CA GLU A 53 8.86 6.60 -8.57
C GLU A 53 10.25 6.15 -8.13
N LYS A 54 10.62 6.43 -6.87
CA LYS A 54 11.90 6.00 -6.27
C LYS A 54 11.77 4.69 -5.51
N GLU A 55 10.59 4.06 -5.56
CA GLU A 55 10.27 2.84 -4.84
C GLU A 55 10.30 3.00 -3.31
N GLU A 56 10.10 4.22 -2.82
CA GLU A 56 9.95 4.47 -1.40
C GLU A 56 8.51 4.21 -0.96
N PHE A 57 8.36 3.53 0.18
CA PHE A 57 7.05 3.25 0.75
C PHE A 57 6.51 4.50 1.45
N LEU A 58 5.29 4.88 1.09
CA LEU A 58 4.56 5.99 1.67
C LEU A 58 3.26 5.46 2.29
N ASP A 59 2.96 5.89 3.53
CA ASP A 59 1.67 5.57 4.11
C ASP A 59 0.55 6.33 3.37
N ARG A 60 -0.71 6.06 3.73
CA ARG A 60 -1.85 6.65 3.02
C ARG A 60 -1.89 8.18 3.13
N VAL A 61 -1.48 8.73 4.26
CA VAL A 61 -1.48 10.17 4.49
C VAL A 61 -0.39 10.86 3.66
N THR A 62 0.84 10.35 3.76
CA THR A 62 1.97 10.89 3.00
C THR A 62 1.75 10.70 1.49
N ALA A 63 1.21 9.56 1.10
CA ALA A 63 0.89 9.29 -0.30
C ALA A 63 -0.20 10.23 -0.83
N TRP A 64 -1.20 10.57 -0.02
CA TRP A 64 -2.22 11.54 -0.38
C TRP A 64 -1.60 12.91 -0.69
N LYS A 65 -0.70 13.36 0.17
CA LYS A 65 -0.01 14.64 -0.04
C LYS A 65 0.81 14.63 -1.33
N GLU A 66 1.52 13.54 -1.59
CA GLU A 66 2.32 13.39 -2.80
C GLU A 66 1.44 13.36 -4.05
N ALA A 67 0.36 12.58 -4.04
CA ALA A 67 -0.57 12.50 -5.15
C ALA A 67 -1.24 13.84 -5.46
N TYR A 68 -1.62 14.58 -4.41
CA TYR A 68 -2.20 15.91 -4.56
C TYR A 68 -1.19 16.89 -5.16
N LYS A 69 0.04 16.89 -4.64
CA LYS A 69 1.13 17.73 -5.13
C LYS A 69 1.43 17.47 -6.61
N CYS A 70 1.40 16.21 -7.02
CA CYS A 70 1.63 15.80 -8.40
C CYS A 70 0.38 15.86 -9.29
N ARG A 71 -0.73 16.35 -8.75
CA ARG A 71 -2.02 16.46 -9.44
C ARG A 71 -2.57 15.13 -9.95
N GLN A 72 -2.25 14.05 -9.23
CA GLN A 72 -2.80 12.73 -9.54
C GLN A 72 -4.22 12.54 -9.02
N ILE A 73 -4.59 13.35 -8.02
CA ILE A 73 -5.95 13.37 -7.43
C ILE A 73 -6.44 14.80 -7.34
N LYS A 74 -7.76 14.96 -7.26
CA LYS A 74 -8.40 16.23 -6.97
C LYS A 74 -8.81 16.25 -5.52
N MET A 75 -8.72 17.43 -4.87
CA MET A 75 -9.23 17.58 -3.52
C MET A 75 -10.76 17.61 -3.58
N ILE A 76 -11.40 16.50 -3.24
CA ILE A 76 -12.85 16.38 -3.24
C ILE A 76 -13.41 16.67 -1.84
N ASP A 77 -12.74 16.17 -0.81
CA ASP A 77 -13.14 16.31 0.58
C ASP A 77 -11.93 16.71 1.42
N PRO A 78 -11.88 17.97 1.93
CA PRO A 78 -10.74 18.42 2.72
C PRO A 78 -10.57 17.69 4.05
N SER A 79 -11.57 16.95 4.51
CA SER A 79 -11.47 16.14 5.72
C SER A 79 -10.83 14.77 5.46
N CYS A 80 -10.74 14.34 4.21
CA CYS A 80 -10.17 13.04 3.84
C CYS A 80 -8.74 13.24 3.33
N HIS A 81 -7.77 12.86 4.14
CA HIS A 81 -6.34 13.00 3.83
C HIS A 81 -5.62 11.66 3.68
N GLU A 82 -6.37 10.59 3.42
CA GLU A 82 -5.81 9.27 3.17
C GLU A 82 -6.05 8.87 1.72
N LEU A 83 -5.01 8.32 1.09
CA LEU A 83 -5.10 7.86 -0.29
C LEU A 83 -5.54 6.39 -0.30
N PHE A 84 -6.48 6.08 -1.18
CA PHE A 84 -6.92 4.72 -1.46
C PHE A 84 -6.57 4.37 -2.90
N SER A 85 -6.32 3.09 -3.17
CA SER A 85 -5.94 2.67 -4.53
C SER A 85 -7.04 3.00 -5.55
N GLU A 86 -8.31 3.01 -5.13
CA GLU A 86 -9.44 3.40 -5.98
C GLU A 86 -9.39 4.85 -6.42
N ASP A 87 -8.67 5.71 -5.70
CA ASP A 87 -8.53 7.13 -6.07
C ASP A 87 -7.63 7.32 -7.29
N LEU A 88 -6.76 6.33 -7.57
CA LEU A 88 -5.79 6.38 -8.67
C LEU A 88 -6.17 5.44 -9.81
N TRP A 89 -6.72 4.29 -9.49
CA TRP A 89 -6.98 3.24 -10.47
C TRP A 89 -8.40 2.65 -10.42
#